data_0298ead3b17b51568dac6500eaa703e1
#
_entry.id   0298ead3b17b51568dac6500eaa703e1
#
_cell.length_a   1.000
_cell.length_b   1.000
_cell.length_c   1.000
_cell.angle_alpha   90.00
_cell.angle_beta   90.00
_cell.angle_gamma   90.00
#
_symmetry.space_group_name_H-M   'P 1'
#
loop_
_entity.id
_entity.type
_entity.pdbx_description
1 polymer ?
#
loop_
_entity_poly.entity_id
_entity_poly.type
_entity_poly.pdbx_seq_one_letter_code
_entity_poly.pdbx_strand_id
1 'polypeptide(L)'
;EVGDIPMAPRERRQWGERLGEISQRWDAGDLDLRELHLELAALLRGFAEARSGEEITTATVSEILDMAATAGPSSVEERRRSVRAAGRPLDINPLGHVGELLAVWEQPSFDREPQAAGQEALTHAREVVTRW
;
A
#
# COMPACT_ATOMS: atom_id res chain seq x y z
N GLU A 1 6.25 1.16 19.39
CA GLU A 1 6.85 1.06 18.07
C GLU A 1 6.23 -0.07 17.28
N VAL A 2 5.82 0.23 16.06
CA VAL A 2 5.36 -0.80 15.13
C VAL A 2 6.60 -1.43 14.50
N GLY A 3 6.99 -2.60 15.00
CA GLY A 3 8.13 -3.31 14.46
C GLY A 3 7.75 -4.12 13.22
N ASP A 4 8.68 -4.29 12.31
CA ASP A 4 8.47 -5.16 11.16
C ASP A 4 8.61 -6.61 11.58
N ILE A 5 7.63 -7.42 11.21
CA ILE A 5 7.70 -8.86 11.42
C ILE A 5 8.49 -9.46 10.26
N PRO A 6 9.57 -10.20 10.52
CA PRO A 6 10.34 -10.82 9.45
C PRO A 6 9.45 -11.71 8.59
N MET A 7 9.60 -11.61 7.28
CA MET A 7 8.82 -12.39 6.33
C MET A 7 9.75 -13.38 5.62
N ALA A 8 9.37 -14.67 5.64
CA ALA A 8 10.14 -15.70 4.95
C ALA A 8 10.09 -15.46 3.43
N PRO A 9 11.18 -15.79 2.70
CA PRO A 9 11.19 -15.64 1.25
C PRO A 9 10.05 -16.36 0.55
N ARG A 10 9.63 -17.50 1.06
CA ARG A 10 8.50 -18.27 0.53
C ARG A 10 7.19 -17.51 0.65
N GLU A 11 6.95 -16.89 1.80
CA GLU A 11 5.76 -16.09 2.03
C GLU A 11 5.75 -14.85 1.13
N ARG A 12 6.90 -14.20 1.00
CA ARG A 12 7.03 -13.04 0.10
C ARG A 12 6.72 -13.41 -1.35
N ARG A 13 7.17 -14.58 -1.79
CA ARG A 13 6.84 -15.06 -3.13
C ARG A 13 5.34 -15.28 -3.31
N GLN A 14 4.64 -15.76 -2.29
CA GLN A 14 3.19 -15.94 -2.36
C GLN A 14 2.48 -14.61 -2.57
N TRP A 15 2.92 -13.56 -1.87
CA TRP A 15 2.38 -12.22 -2.10
C TRP A 15 2.66 -11.71 -3.51
N GLY A 16 3.86 -11.95 -4.01
CA GLY A 16 4.24 -11.60 -5.38
C GLY A 16 3.42 -12.35 -6.42
N GLU A 17 3.09 -13.60 -6.17
CA GLU A 17 2.24 -14.40 -7.06
C GLU A 17 0.82 -13.86 -7.11
N ARG A 18 0.26 -13.46 -5.98
CA ARG A 18 -1.06 -12.83 -5.93
C ARG A 18 -1.08 -11.52 -6.72
N LEU A 19 -0.03 -10.73 -6.56
CA LEU A 19 0.11 -9.49 -7.33
C LEU A 19 0.21 -9.79 -8.83
N GLY A 20 0.96 -10.82 -9.20
CA GLY A 20 1.09 -11.27 -10.59
C GLY A 20 -0.24 -11.67 -11.21
N GLU A 21 -1.10 -12.34 -10.44
CA GLU A 21 -2.45 -12.70 -10.89
C GLU A 21 -3.31 -11.47 -11.16
N ILE A 22 -3.24 -10.48 -10.27
CA ILE A 22 -3.97 -9.22 -10.47
C ILE A 22 -3.46 -8.51 -11.73
N SER A 23 -2.14 -8.48 -11.90
CA SER A 23 -1.51 -7.87 -13.07
C SER A 23 -1.96 -8.55 -14.38
N GLN A 24 -2.03 -9.88 -14.39
CA GLN A 24 -2.49 -10.64 -15.55
C GLN A 24 -3.94 -10.33 -15.89
N ARG A 25 -4.80 -10.25 -14.89
CA ARG A 25 -6.21 -9.91 -15.09
C ARG A 25 -6.38 -8.50 -15.64
N TRP A 26 -5.56 -7.58 -15.16
CA TRP A 26 -5.53 -6.22 -15.68
C TRP A 26 -5.10 -6.20 -17.16
N ASP A 27 -4.02 -6.88 -17.47
CA ASP A 27 -3.50 -6.94 -18.84
C ASP A 27 -4.47 -7.62 -19.81
N ALA A 28 -5.24 -8.58 -19.31
CA ALA A 28 -6.27 -9.27 -20.09
C ALA A 28 -7.55 -8.45 -20.27
N GLY A 29 -7.67 -7.31 -19.63
CA GLY A 29 -8.86 -6.47 -19.69
C GLY A 29 -10.01 -6.94 -18.81
N ASP A 30 -9.74 -7.84 -17.85
CA ASP A 30 -10.75 -8.39 -16.95
C ASP A 30 -11.08 -7.47 -15.78
N LEU A 31 -10.25 -6.45 -15.55
CA LEU A 31 -10.44 -5.48 -14.47
C LEU A 31 -10.48 -4.08 -15.06
N ASP A 32 -11.43 -3.27 -14.60
CA ASP A 32 -11.35 -1.82 -14.83
C ASP A 32 -10.44 -1.17 -13.77
N LEU A 33 -10.18 0.12 -13.89
CA LEU A 33 -9.26 0.81 -12.98
C LEU A 33 -9.75 0.75 -11.53
N ARG A 34 -11.04 0.92 -11.30
CA ARG A 34 -11.59 0.85 -9.95
C ARG A 34 -11.42 -0.55 -9.34
N GLU A 35 -11.72 -1.57 -10.12
CA GLU A 35 -11.54 -2.95 -9.67
C GLU A 35 -10.07 -3.25 -9.38
N LEU A 36 -9.16 -2.77 -10.24
CA LEU A 36 -7.73 -2.93 -10.02
C LEU A 36 -7.30 -2.26 -8.70
N HIS A 37 -7.72 -1.01 -8.48
CA HIS A 37 -7.39 -0.29 -7.26
C HIS A 37 -7.90 -1.02 -6.02
N LEU A 38 -9.12 -1.55 -6.05
CA LEU A 38 -9.68 -2.29 -4.92
C LEU A 38 -8.96 -3.61 -4.67
N GLU A 39 -8.57 -4.31 -5.73
CA GLU A 39 -7.81 -5.55 -5.60
C GLU A 39 -6.42 -5.29 -5.01
N LEU A 40 -5.75 -4.25 -5.49
CA LEU A 40 -4.42 -3.86 -4.96
C LEU A 40 -4.52 -3.37 -3.51
N ALA A 41 -5.57 -2.63 -3.19
CA ALA A 41 -5.80 -2.17 -1.83
C ALA A 41 -5.96 -3.35 -0.87
N ALA A 42 -6.77 -4.34 -1.25
CA ALA A 42 -6.96 -5.54 -0.43
C ALA A 42 -5.65 -6.31 -0.25
N LEU A 43 -4.87 -6.43 -1.31
CA LEU A 43 -3.58 -7.11 -1.24
C LEU A 43 -2.60 -6.39 -0.31
N LEU A 44 -2.47 -5.08 -0.43
CA LEU A 44 -1.56 -4.32 0.42
C LEU A 44 -2.02 -4.25 1.87
N ARG A 45 -3.33 -4.26 2.13
CA ARG A 45 -3.84 -4.36 3.50
C ARG A 45 -3.40 -5.67 4.16
N GLY A 46 -3.56 -6.78 3.45
CA GLY A 46 -3.12 -8.08 3.95
C GLY A 46 -1.61 -8.15 4.13
N PHE A 47 -0.86 -7.64 3.17
CA PHE A 47 0.60 -7.61 3.26
C PHE A 47 1.08 -6.75 4.43
N ALA A 48 0.51 -5.55 4.59
CA ALA A 48 0.86 -4.65 5.68
C ALA A 48 0.53 -5.26 7.04
N GLU A 49 -0.60 -5.98 7.16
CA GLU A 49 -0.95 -6.69 8.38
C GLU A 49 0.08 -7.77 8.70
N ALA A 50 0.51 -8.54 7.70
CA ALA A 50 1.53 -9.56 7.88
C ALA A 50 2.89 -8.98 8.30
N ARG A 51 3.24 -7.77 7.81
CA ARG A 51 4.51 -7.14 8.12
C ARG A 51 4.52 -6.36 9.43
N SER A 52 3.39 -5.80 9.82
CA SER A 52 3.31 -4.93 11.00
C SER A 52 2.74 -5.63 12.24
N GLY A 53 1.96 -6.70 12.05
CA GLY A 53 1.24 -7.34 13.15
C GLY A 53 0.03 -6.55 13.64
N GLU A 54 -0.29 -5.42 13.00
CA GLU A 54 -1.46 -4.61 13.34
C GLU A 54 -2.67 -5.02 12.53
N GLU A 55 -3.86 -4.72 13.04
CA GLU A 55 -5.11 -5.03 12.32
C GLU A 55 -5.34 -4.01 11.19
N ILE A 56 -4.77 -4.28 10.03
CA ILE A 56 -4.82 -3.37 8.88
C ILE A 56 -6.03 -3.66 7.98
N THR A 57 -6.41 -4.91 7.84
CA THR A 57 -7.48 -5.32 6.91
C THR A 57 -8.83 -4.72 7.26
N THR A 58 -9.09 -4.46 8.53
CA THR A 58 -10.35 -3.87 9.00
C THR A 58 -10.20 -2.41 9.44
N ALA A 59 -8.99 -1.86 9.38
CA ALA A 59 -8.74 -0.48 9.79
C ALA A 59 -9.14 0.51 8.68
N THR A 60 -9.58 1.70 9.09
CA THR A 60 -9.78 2.79 8.15
C THR A 60 -8.43 3.35 7.70
N VAL A 61 -8.40 4.08 6.59
CA VAL A 61 -7.18 4.76 6.13
C VAL A 61 -6.66 5.71 7.21
N SER A 62 -7.54 6.46 7.86
CA SER A 62 -7.16 7.36 8.96
C SER A 62 -6.49 6.61 10.10
N GLU A 63 -7.03 5.46 10.48
CA GLU A 63 -6.45 4.63 11.54
C GLU A 63 -5.07 4.11 11.14
N ILE A 64 -4.90 3.69 9.89
CA ILE A 64 -3.61 3.23 9.37
C ILE A 64 -2.58 4.35 9.42
N LEU A 65 -2.96 5.54 8.98
CA LEU A 65 -2.06 6.71 9.01
C LEU A 65 -1.70 7.12 10.43
N ASP A 66 -2.63 6.99 11.37
CA ASP A 66 -2.36 7.24 12.79
C ASP A 66 -1.38 6.23 13.36
N MET A 67 -1.54 4.95 13.04
CA MET A 67 -0.57 3.92 13.43
C MET A 67 0.82 4.21 12.89
N ALA A 68 0.89 4.63 11.61
CA ALA A 68 2.14 4.98 10.96
C ALA A 68 2.80 6.20 11.60
N ALA A 69 2.00 7.20 11.97
CA ALA A 69 2.50 8.40 12.63
C ALA A 69 3.04 8.09 14.03
N THR A 70 2.40 7.17 14.73
CA THR A 70 2.85 6.73 16.07
C THR A 70 4.16 5.93 15.97
N ALA A 71 4.30 5.11 14.93
CA ALA A 71 5.49 4.31 14.71
C ALA A 71 6.65 5.11 14.12
N GLY A 72 6.35 6.23 13.49
CA GLY A 72 7.31 7.08 12.81
C GLY A 72 7.83 8.22 13.69
N PRO A 73 7.83 9.48 13.19
CA PRO A 73 8.35 10.62 13.93
C PRO A 73 7.67 10.82 15.28
N SER A 74 8.45 11.07 16.32
CA SER A 74 7.94 11.20 17.67
C SER A 74 7.38 12.58 17.99
N SER A 75 7.77 13.62 17.25
CA SER A 75 7.33 14.99 17.51
C SER A 75 6.20 15.40 16.56
N VAL A 76 5.39 16.37 17.03
CA VAL A 76 4.31 16.95 16.21
C VAL A 76 4.86 17.61 14.95
N GLU A 77 6.02 18.29 15.07
CA GLU A 77 6.66 18.94 13.92
C GLU A 77 7.13 17.94 12.88
N GLU A 78 7.73 16.85 13.32
CA GLU A 78 8.17 15.80 12.41
C GLU A 78 7.00 15.17 11.68
N ARG A 79 5.89 14.94 12.38
CA ARG A 79 4.67 14.41 11.78
C ARG A 79 4.09 15.38 10.74
N ARG A 80 4.11 16.68 11.04
CA ARG A 80 3.65 17.69 10.08
C ARG A 80 4.52 17.71 8.83
N ARG A 81 5.83 17.57 8.99
CA ARG A 81 6.74 17.51 7.85
C ARG A 81 6.50 16.26 7.01
N SER A 82 6.27 15.13 7.66
CA SER A 82 5.96 13.88 6.95
C SER A 82 4.68 13.99 6.13
N VAL A 83 3.66 14.66 6.68
CA VAL A 83 2.38 14.85 5.96
C VAL A 83 2.56 15.81 4.78
N ARG A 84 3.41 16.82 4.91
CA ARG A 84 3.65 17.79 3.83
C ARG A 84 4.50 17.24 2.70
N ALA A 85 5.39 16.31 3.00
CA ALA A 85 6.19 15.66 1.97
C ALA A 85 5.26 14.90 1.04
N ALA A 86 5.37 15.13 -0.26
CA ALA A 86 4.56 14.43 -1.24
C ALA A 86 4.89 12.94 -1.21
N GLY A 87 3.98 12.15 -0.62
CA GLY A 87 4.20 10.74 -0.42
C GLY A 87 5.18 10.45 0.72
N ARG A 88 4.96 9.36 1.43
CA ARG A 88 5.85 8.91 2.50
C ARG A 88 6.84 7.92 1.93
N PRO A 89 8.15 8.13 2.12
CA PRO A 89 9.13 7.19 1.59
C PRO A 89 8.93 5.80 2.16
N LEU A 90 8.89 4.82 1.28
CA LEU A 90 8.74 3.41 1.66
C LEU A 90 9.85 2.97 2.62
N ASP A 91 11.08 3.45 2.40
CA ASP A 91 12.24 3.08 3.20
C ASP A 91 12.19 3.62 4.64
N ILE A 92 11.50 4.76 4.84
CA ILE A 92 11.46 5.44 6.14
C ILE A 92 10.21 5.07 6.91
N ASN A 93 9.08 4.98 6.24
CA ASN A 93 7.79 4.70 6.87
C ASN A 93 6.91 3.87 5.94
N PRO A 94 7.17 2.55 5.85
CA PRO A 94 6.43 1.70 4.93
C PRO A 94 4.92 1.69 5.17
N LEU A 95 4.49 1.63 6.41
CA LEU A 95 3.06 1.62 6.73
C LEU A 95 2.40 2.94 6.33
N GLY A 96 3.08 4.06 6.53
CA GLY A 96 2.59 5.35 6.09
C GLY A 96 2.47 5.44 4.57
N HIS A 97 3.44 4.88 3.86
CA HIS A 97 3.41 4.82 2.39
C HIS A 97 2.20 4.00 1.91
N VAL A 98 1.98 2.82 2.50
CA VAL A 98 0.81 2.00 2.20
C VAL A 98 -0.49 2.77 2.48
N GLY A 99 -0.57 3.43 3.63
CA GLY A 99 -1.75 4.23 3.98
C GLY A 99 -2.08 5.28 2.93
N GLU A 100 -1.07 5.95 2.38
CA GLU A 100 -1.26 6.95 1.33
C GLU A 100 -1.72 6.33 0.01
N LEU A 101 -1.18 5.18 -0.36
CA LEU A 101 -1.64 4.45 -1.55
C LEU A 101 -3.11 4.05 -1.39
N LEU A 102 -3.50 3.52 -0.22
CA LEU A 102 -4.88 3.16 0.05
C LEU A 102 -5.81 4.37 -0.02
N ALA A 103 -5.36 5.52 0.46
CA ALA A 103 -6.14 6.74 0.41
C ALA A 103 -6.49 7.12 -1.04
N VAL A 104 -5.56 6.89 -1.96
CA VAL A 104 -5.78 7.16 -3.38
C VAL A 104 -6.67 6.08 -4.01
N TRP A 105 -6.34 4.81 -3.77
CA TRP A 105 -6.98 3.69 -4.47
C TRP A 105 -8.40 3.39 -4.00
N GLU A 106 -8.74 3.72 -2.76
CA GLU A 106 -10.08 3.46 -2.22
C GLU A 106 -11.07 4.58 -2.50
N GLN A 107 -10.62 5.67 -3.12
CA GLN A 107 -11.49 6.74 -3.58
C GLN A 107 -11.95 6.51 -5.02
N PRO A 108 -13.11 7.06 -5.41
CA PRO A 108 -13.53 7.01 -6.80
C PRO A 108 -12.48 7.66 -7.70
N SER A 109 -12.14 6.98 -8.79
CA SER A 109 -11.15 7.47 -9.73
C SER A 109 -11.83 8.00 -10.99
N PHE A 110 -11.48 9.22 -11.38
CA PHE A 110 -11.94 9.83 -12.63
C PHE A 110 -10.74 10.13 -13.53
N ASP A 111 -9.78 9.22 -13.54
CA ASP A 111 -8.54 9.42 -14.25
C ASP A 111 -8.77 9.44 -15.76
N ARG A 112 -8.14 10.39 -16.46
CA ARG A 112 -8.24 10.54 -17.91
C ARG A 112 -7.42 9.50 -18.66
N GLU A 113 -6.41 8.93 -17.97
CA GLU A 113 -5.53 7.93 -18.56
C GLU A 113 -5.52 6.68 -17.67
N PRO A 114 -6.60 5.87 -17.72
CA PRO A 114 -6.71 4.73 -16.81
C PRO A 114 -5.62 3.69 -17.00
N GLN A 115 -5.11 3.51 -18.23
CA GLN A 115 -4.02 2.56 -18.46
C GLN A 115 -2.74 2.98 -17.75
N ALA A 116 -2.37 4.26 -17.83
CA ALA A 116 -1.19 4.78 -17.15
C ALA A 116 -1.37 4.72 -15.63
N ALA A 117 -2.54 5.08 -15.13
CA ALA A 117 -2.85 5.03 -13.70
C ALA A 117 -2.78 3.60 -13.17
N GLY A 118 -3.27 2.63 -13.93
CA GLY A 118 -3.23 1.22 -13.57
C GLY A 118 -1.80 0.69 -13.52
N GLN A 119 -0.98 1.01 -14.49
CA GLN A 119 0.42 0.61 -14.51
C GLN A 119 1.20 1.22 -13.34
N GLU A 120 0.94 2.47 -13.03
CA GLU A 120 1.55 3.15 -11.89
C GLU A 120 1.15 2.48 -10.57
N ALA A 121 -0.13 2.15 -10.41
CA ALA A 121 -0.61 1.46 -9.21
C ALA A 121 0.06 0.10 -9.04
N LEU A 122 0.18 -0.67 -10.11
CA LEU A 122 0.87 -1.97 -10.09
C LEU A 122 2.34 -1.82 -9.72
N THR A 123 3.01 -0.78 -10.23
CA THR A 123 4.40 -0.50 -9.91
C THR A 123 4.57 -0.20 -8.41
N HIS A 124 3.72 0.63 -7.85
CA HIS A 124 3.76 0.96 -6.42
C HIS A 124 3.49 -0.27 -5.55
N ALA A 125 2.51 -1.08 -5.92
CA ALA A 125 2.20 -2.31 -5.18
C ALA A 125 3.39 -3.27 -5.20
N ARG A 126 4.04 -3.42 -6.35
CA ARG A 126 5.21 -4.28 -6.50
C ARG A 126 6.38 -3.81 -5.64
N GLU A 127 6.61 -2.51 -5.59
CA GLU A 127 7.66 -1.95 -4.74
C GLU A 127 7.42 -2.28 -3.27
N VAL A 128 6.19 -2.15 -2.79
CA VAL A 128 5.86 -2.48 -1.41
C VAL A 128 6.15 -3.95 -1.11
N VAL A 129 5.65 -4.84 -1.96
CA VAL A 129 5.79 -6.30 -1.75
C VAL A 129 7.26 -6.75 -1.83
N THR A 130 8.07 -6.10 -2.65
CA THR A 130 9.48 -6.49 -2.81
C THR A 130 10.42 -5.81 -1.84
N ARG A 131 10.11 -4.60 -1.38
CA ARG A 131 11.03 -3.79 -0.58
C ARG A 131 10.68 -3.71 0.89
N TRP A 132 9.44 -3.82 1.24
CA TRP A 132 9.02 -3.88 2.63
C TRP A 132 8.94 -5.32 3.07
#